data_d3d027928adde46c98a3caffffca1d8c
#
_entry.id   d3d027928adde46c98a3caffffca1d8c
#
_cell.length_a   1.000
_cell.length_b   1.000
_cell.length_c   1.000
_cell.angle_alpha   90.00
_cell.angle_beta   90.00
_cell.angle_gamma   90.00
#
_symmetry.space_group_name_H-M   'P 1'
#
loop_
_entity.id
_entity.type
_entity.pdbx_description
1 polymer ?
#
loop_
_entity_poly.entity_id
_entity_poly.type
_entity_poly.pdbx_seq_one_letter_code
_entity_poly.pdbx_strand_id
1 'polypeptide(L)' 'MTRVTPLDKLRVPIGGQEIELQQIDYDGGGISLLRTRIREKSRFTVFEIDPQTAELWGRALLRWAQAQEPA' A
#
# COMPACT_ATOMS: atom_id res chain seq x y z
N MET A 1 21.62 4.70 6.11
CA MET A 1 20.39 5.11 6.82
C MET A 1 19.17 4.81 5.97
N THR A 2 18.16 4.15 6.54
CA THR A 2 16.95 3.84 5.81
C THR A 2 16.11 5.12 5.60
N ARG A 3 15.64 5.32 4.38
CA ARG A 3 14.78 6.47 4.07
C ARG A 3 13.34 6.00 3.91
N VAL A 4 12.43 6.68 4.57
CA VAL A 4 10.99 6.44 4.45
C VAL A 4 10.35 7.66 3.81
N THR A 5 9.70 7.44 2.66
CA THR A 5 9.02 8.51 1.92
C THR A 5 7.52 8.24 1.94
N PRO A 6 6.72 9.10 2.57
CA PRO A 6 5.26 8.94 2.53
C PRO A 6 4.75 9.12 1.11
N LEU A 7 3.84 8.25 0.69
CA LEU A 7 3.26 8.32 -0.65
C LEU A 7 1.78 8.65 -0.61
N ASP A 8 1.01 7.85 0.11
CA ASP A 8 -0.44 7.96 0.10
C ASP A 8 -1.03 7.50 1.41
N LYS A 9 -2.21 8.01 1.72
CA LYS A 9 -2.96 7.59 2.90
C LYS A 9 -4.43 7.71 2.59
N LEU A 10 -5.17 6.63 2.81
CA LEU A 10 -6.61 6.64 2.57
C LEU A 10 -7.34 5.94 3.69
N ARG A 11 -8.59 6.31 3.86
CA ARG A 11 -9.44 5.74 4.88
C ARG A 11 -10.59 4.98 4.21
N VAL A 12 -10.86 3.79 4.73
CA VAL A 12 -11.98 2.98 4.25
C VAL A 12 -13.24 3.41 5.02
N PRO A 13 -14.21 4.07 4.37
CA PRO A 13 -15.37 4.60 5.10
C PRO A 13 -16.20 3.53 5.78
N ILE A 14 -16.36 2.38 5.12
CA ILE A 14 -17.25 1.34 5.62
C ILE A 14 -16.71 0.64 6.86
N GLY A 15 -15.39 0.52 6.97
CA GLY A 15 -14.79 -0.18 8.12
C GLY A 15 -13.95 0.70 9.01
N GLY A 16 -13.64 1.92 8.59
CA GLY A 16 -12.83 2.85 9.34
C GLY A 16 -11.33 2.53 9.34
N GLN A 17 -10.90 1.57 8.55
CA GLN A 17 -9.47 1.26 8.45
C GLN A 17 -8.73 2.40 7.75
N GLU A 18 -7.47 2.58 8.12
CA GLU A 18 -6.57 3.49 7.42
C GLU A 18 -5.51 2.68 6.70
N ILE A 19 -5.30 3.00 5.42
CA ILE A 19 -4.27 2.35 4.60
C ILE A 19 -3.24 3.40 4.25
N GLU A 20 -1.99 3.15 4.60
CA GLU A 20 -0.90 4.07 4.34
C GLU A 20 0.14 3.38 3.46
N LEU A 21 0.61 4.09 2.44
CA LEU A 21 1.65 3.61 1.54
C LEU A 21 2.89 4.46 1.71
N GLN A 22 4.04 3.81 1.86
CA GLN A 22 5.33 4.47 2.03
C GLN A 22 6.37 3.78 1.16
N GLN A 23 7.29 4.56 0.60
CA GLN A 23 8.44 4.00 -0.08
C GLN A 23 9.57 3.83 0.92
N ILE A 24 10.18 2.66 0.92
CA ILE A 24 11.30 2.37 1.80
C ILE A 24 12.55 2.14 0.96
N ASP A 25 13.57 2.94 1.23
CA ASP A 25 14.88 2.79 0.60
C ASP A 25 15.88 2.41 1.69
N TYR A 26 16.41 1.18 1.59
CA TYR A 26 17.34 0.68 2.57
C TYR A 26 18.77 1.07 2.25
N ASP A 27 19.58 1.25 3.27
CA ASP A 27 21.01 1.47 3.13
C ASP A 27 21.65 0.31 2.39
N GLY A 28 22.67 0.61 1.60
CA GLY A 28 23.36 -0.41 0.84
C GLY A 28 22.81 -0.60 -0.56
N GLY A 29 21.79 0.11 -0.92
CA GLY A 29 21.21 0.08 -2.25
C GLY A 29 20.18 -1.01 -2.40
N GLY A 30 19.92 -1.38 -3.67
CA GLY A 30 18.87 -2.31 -4.00
C GLY A 30 17.63 -1.59 -4.47
N ILE A 31 16.56 -2.33 -4.69
CA ILE A 31 15.29 -1.75 -5.14
C ILE A 31 14.57 -1.09 -3.99
N SER A 32 13.79 -0.07 -4.33
CA SER A 32 12.85 0.52 -3.36
C SER A 32 11.73 -0.46 -3.11
N LEU A 33 11.27 -0.53 -1.87
CA LEU A 33 10.13 -1.37 -1.50
C LEU A 33 8.95 -0.51 -1.13
N LEU A 34 7.74 -1.04 -1.33
CA LEU A 34 6.53 -0.38 -0.92
C LEU A 34 6.08 -0.98 0.41
N ARG A 35 6.02 -0.14 1.43
CA ARG A 35 5.46 -0.55 2.72
C ARG A 35 3.98 -0.22 2.75
N THR A 36 3.16 -1.22 2.98
CA THR A 36 1.73 -1.06 3.18
C THR A 36 1.45 -1.20 4.67
N ARG A 37 0.87 -0.17 5.26
CA ARG A 37 0.53 -0.16 6.68
C ARG A 37 -0.97 0.02 6.81
N ILE A 38 -1.62 -0.95 7.42
CA ILE A 38 -3.07 -0.93 7.60
C ILE A 38 -3.35 -0.86 9.10
N ARG A 39 -4.09 0.16 9.50
CA ARG A 39 -4.53 0.30 10.87
C ARG A 39 -6.01 -0.02 10.97
N GLU A 40 -6.34 -0.98 11.83
CA GLU A 40 -7.72 -1.35 12.11
C GLU A 40 -7.91 -1.28 13.61
N LYS A 41 -8.59 -0.24 14.12
CA LYS A 41 -8.70 0.06 15.54
C LYS A 41 -7.30 0.21 16.15
N SER A 42 -6.91 -0.65 17.09
CA SER A 42 -5.60 -0.63 17.70
C SER A 42 -4.63 -1.63 17.05
N ARG A 43 -5.07 -2.31 15.99
CA ARG A 43 -4.25 -3.30 15.29
C ARG A 43 -3.56 -2.69 14.10
N PHE A 44 -2.32 -3.11 13.87
CA PHE A 44 -1.56 -2.70 12.70
C PHE A 44 -1.12 -3.94 11.93
N THR A 45 -1.29 -3.88 10.60
CA THR A 45 -0.70 -4.86 9.69
C THR A 45 0.28 -4.11 8.82
N VAL A 46 1.53 -4.56 8.79
CA VAL A 46 2.58 -3.91 8.03
C VAL A 46 3.32 -4.97 7.22
N PHE A 47 3.47 -4.73 5.93
CA PHE A 47 4.26 -5.60 5.07
C PHE A 47 4.88 -4.78 3.95
N GLU A 48 5.94 -5.34 3.35
CA GLU A 48 6.66 -4.67 2.27
C GLU A 48 6.65 -5.55 1.04
N ILE A 49 6.46 -4.91 -0.11
CA ILE A 49 6.41 -5.62 -1.39
C ILE A 49 7.30 -4.91 -2.41
N ASP A 50 7.73 -5.68 -3.39
CA ASP A 50 8.54 -5.18 -4.50
C ASP A 50 7.65 -4.49 -5.55
N PRO A 51 8.26 -3.72 -6.48
CA PRO A 51 7.46 -3.00 -7.49
C PRO A 51 6.60 -3.90 -8.35
N GLN A 52 7.10 -5.08 -8.71
CA GLN A 52 6.35 -6.01 -9.56
C GLN A 52 5.11 -6.53 -8.86
N THR A 53 5.24 -6.90 -7.59
CA THR A 53 4.10 -7.35 -6.79
C THR A 53 3.09 -6.21 -6.60
N ALA A 54 3.58 -4.99 -6.38
CA ALA A 54 2.71 -3.82 -6.25
C ALA A 54 1.90 -3.60 -7.53
N GLU A 55 2.53 -3.77 -8.68
CA GLU A 55 1.83 -3.62 -9.97
C GLU A 55 0.74 -4.66 -10.13
N LEU A 56 1.04 -5.91 -9.84
CA LEU A 56 0.06 -7.01 -9.96
C LEU A 56 -1.12 -6.78 -9.00
N TRP A 57 -0.83 -6.42 -7.78
CA TRP A 57 -1.85 -6.16 -6.78
C TRP A 57 -2.71 -4.95 -7.17
N GLY A 58 -2.05 -3.87 -7.57
CA GLY A 58 -2.75 -2.65 -7.98
C GLY A 58 -3.67 -2.89 -9.17
N ARG A 59 -3.22 -3.65 -10.15
CA ARG A 59 -4.05 -3.99 -11.32
C ARG A 59 -5.25 -4.86 -10.92
N ALA A 60 -5.07 -5.78 -9.99
CA ALA A 60 -6.16 -6.62 -9.52
C ALA A 60 -7.22 -5.80 -8.80
N LEU A 61 -6.78 -4.88 -7.94
CA LEU A 61 -7.68 -3.97 -7.23
C LEU A 61 -8.46 -3.11 -8.22
N LEU A 62 -7.76 -2.56 -9.20
CA LEU A 62 -8.37 -1.68 -10.20
C LEU A 62 -9.39 -2.43 -11.06
N ARG A 63 -9.06 -3.63 -11.51
CA ARG A 63 -9.98 -4.44 -12.31
C ARG A 63 -11.27 -4.73 -11.56
N TRP A 64 -11.14 -5.09 -10.29
CA TRP A 64 -12.33 -5.38 -9.49
C TRP A 64 -13.20 -4.13 -9.32
N ALA A 65 -12.57 -3.01 -8.97
CA ALA A 65 -13.30 -1.77 -8.73
C ALA A 65 -14.04 -1.30 -10.00
N GLN A 66 -13.38 -1.37 -11.15
CA GLN A 66 -13.96 -0.95 -12.42
C GLN A 66 -15.14 -1.85 -12.83
N ALA A 67 -15.08 -3.13 -12.48
CA ALA A 67 -16.18 -4.05 -12.77
C ALA A 67 -17.44 -3.73 -11.96
N GLN A 68 -17.32 -2.99 -10.86
CA GLN A 68 -18.46 -2.61 -10.02
C GLN A 68 -19.10 -1.29 -10.45
N GLU A 69 -18.47 -0.55 -11.35
CA GLU A 69 -19.00 0.73 -11.78
C GLU A 69 -20.20 0.53 -12.70
N PRO A 70 -21.23 1.40 -12.62
CA PRO A 70 -22.35 1.34 -13.55
C PRO A 70 -21.85 1.60 -14.98
N ALA A 71 -22.43 0.90 -15.93
CA ALA A 71 -22.09 1.07 -17.33
C ALA A 71 -22.51 2.45 -17.82
#